data_46bfa03a71d0682ff01c5b4e4b25a323
#
_entry.id   46bfa03a71d0682ff01c5b4e4b25a323
#
_cell.length_a   1.000
_cell.length_b   1.000
_cell.length_c   1.000
_cell.angle_alpha   90.00
_cell.angle_beta   90.00
_cell.angle_gamma   90.00
#
_symmetry.space_group_name_H-M   'P 1'
#
loop_
_entity.id
_entity.type
_entity.pdbx_description
1 polymer ?
#
loop_
_entity_poly.entity_id
_entity_poly.type
_entity_poly.pdbx_seq_one_letter_code
_entity_poly.pdbx_strand_id
1 'polypeptide(L)'
;RRSSDLEVYRIMEQSFPADERRKKEGQQKLLEEEKYELLGVRNEGVLLAFLAVWEFAEFVFIEHFAVSEKARNSGIGGKMLEELARQKAGKVVLEVELPEDSLKKRRIGFYERHGFTFNEYPYIQPPMGEDRHEIPLRIMSAPEPLSEDEFQSVRTELYESVYHYVCEE
;
A
#
# COMPACT_ATOMS: atom_id res chain seq x y z
N ARG A 1 -16.59 -4.20 -14.18
CA ARG A 1 -15.80 -4.70 -13.08
C ARG A 1 -14.58 -5.50 -13.53
N ARG A 2 -14.77 -6.51 -14.42
CA ARG A 2 -13.67 -7.33 -14.94
C ARG A 2 -12.60 -6.53 -15.69
N SER A 3 -12.99 -5.57 -16.51
CA SER A 3 -12.02 -4.74 -17.25
C SER A 3 -11.23 -3.83 -16.33
N SER A 4 -11.86 -3.31 -15.27
CA SER A 4 -11.16 -2.51 -14.25
C SER A 4 -10.15 -3.33 -13.47
N ASP A 5 -10.50 -4.55 -13.13
CA ASP A 5 -9.63 -5.46 -12.39
C ASP A 5 -8.36 -5.80 -13.21
N LEU A 6 -8.53 -6.00 -14.52
CA LEU A 6 -7.42 -6.27 -15.43
C LEU A 6 -6.50 -5.04 -15.59
N GLU A 7 -7.06 -3.84 -15.67
CA GLU A 7 -6.27 -2.60 -15.72
C GLU A 7 -5.45 -2.41 -14.45
N VAL A 8 -6.07 -2.60 -13.30
CA VAL A 8 -5.38 -2.51 -12.00
C VAL A 8 -4.22 -3.51 -11.95
N TYR A 9 -4.48 -4.77 -12.33
CA TYR A 9 -3.44 -5.79 -12.29
C TYR A 9 -2.28 -5.47 -13.24
N ARG A 10 -2.55 -4.94 -14.43
CA ARG A 10 -1.51 -4.49 -15.36
C ARG A 10 -0.64 -3.39 -14.77
N ILE A 11 -1.26 -2.41 -14.12
CA ILE A 11 -0.53 -1.33 -13.46
C ILE A 11 0.32 -1.90 -12.32
N MET A 12 -0.20 -2.86 -11.57
CA MET A 12 0.56 -3.56 -10.52
C MET A 12 1.78 -4.29 -11.08
N GLU A 13 1.63 -5.03 -12.18
CA GLU A 13 2.75 -5.73 -12.82
C GLU A 13 3.85 -4.78 -13.29
N GLN A 14 3.47 -3.61 -13.79
CA GLN A 14 4.42 -2.59 -14.26
C GLN A 14 5.09 -1.83 -13.12
N SER A 15 4.41 -1.69 -11.98
CA SER A 15 4.82 -0.80 -10.89
C SER A 15 5.48 -1.52 -9.73
N PHE A 16 5.20 -2.81 -9.54
CA PHE A 16 5.66 -3.56 -8.36
C PHE A 16 6.37 -4.85 -8.75
N PRO A 17 7.51 -5.19 -8.09
CA PRO A 17 8.16 -6.49 -8.26
C PRO A 17 7.22 -7.64 -7.87
N ALA A 18 7.51 -8.85 -8.37
CA ALA A 18 6.70 -10.03 -8.11
C ALA A 18 6.52 -10.30 -6.61
N ASP A 19 7.55 -10.07 -5.78
CA ASP A 19 7.48 -10.31 -4.34
C ASP A 19 6.61 -9.28 -3.59
N GLU A 20 6.31 -8.14 -4.20
CA GLU A 20 5.48 -7.09 -3.61
C GLU A 20 4.03 -7.10 -4.11
N ARG A 21 3.66 -8.10 -4.91
CA ARG A 21 2.29 -8.23 -5.42
C ARG A 21 1.82 -9.68 -5.37
N ARG A 22 0.52 -9.86 -5.35
CA ARG A 22 -0.09 -11.19 -5.41
C ARG A 22 -0.14 -11.69 -6.85
N LYS A 23 -0.34 -12.98 -7.00
CA LYS A 23 -0.74 -13.54 -8.29
C LYS A 23 -2.14 -13.04 -8.63
N LYS A 24 -2.47 -13.05 -9.92
CA LYS A 24 -3.75 -12.53 -10.44
C LYS A 24 -4.96 -13.15 -9.73
N GLU A 25 -4.94 -14.45 -9.49
CA GLU A 25 -6.03 -15.17 -8.81
C GLU A 25 -6.21 -14.70 -7.37
N GLY A 26 -5.11 -14.49 -6.65
CA GLY A 26 -5.14 -13.96 -5.30
C GLY A 26 -5.68 -12.54 -5.25
N GLN A 27 -5.31 -11.69 -6.21
CA GLN A 27 -5.82 -10.33 -6.30
C GLN A 27 -7.32 -10.32 -6.59
N GLN A 28 -7.81 -11.21 -7.44
CA GLN A 28 -9.24 -11.33 -7.73
C GLN A 28 -10.05 -11.74 -6.49
N LYS A 29 -9.51 -12.63 -5.66
CA LYS A 29 -10.17 -13.05 -4.41
C LYS A 29 -10.30 -11.90 -3.41
N LEU A 30 -9.35 -10.98 -3.38
CA LEU A 30 -9.39 -9.84 -2.47
C LEU A 30 -10.58 -8.93 -2.71
N LEU A 31 -11.10 -8.87 -3.92
CA LEU A 31 -12.26 -8.03 -4.24
C LEU A 31 -13.53 -8.49 -3.51
N GLU A 32 -13.54 -9.70 -2.96
CA GLU A 32 -14.64 -10.25 -2.16
C GLU A 32 -14.49 -9.91 -0.68
N GLU A 33 -13.32 -9.42 -0.25
CA GLU A 33 -13.04 -9.07 1.14
C GLU A 33 -13.68 -7.74 1.49
N GLU A 34 -14.50 -7.70 2.56
CA GLU A 34 -15.24 -6.48 2.96
C GLU A 34 -14.32 -5.32 3.35
N LYS A 35 -13.19 -5.62 3.96
CA LYS A 35 -12.23 -4.60 4.43
C LYS A 35 -11.35 -4.05 3.31
N TYR A 36 -11.34 -4.70 2.16
CA TYR A 36 -10.47 -4.36 1.03
C TYR A 36 -11.24 -3.56 -0.01
N GLU A 37 -10.67 -2.46 -0.47
CA GLU A 37 -11.30 -1.59 -1.46
C GLU A 37 -10.26 -1.08 -2.46
N LEU A 38 -10.66 -1.03 -3.73
CA LEU A 38 -9.88 -0.39 -4.78
C LEU A 38 -10.48 0.99 -5.06
N LEU A 39 -9.67 2.02 -4.87
CA LEU A 39 -10.02 3.40 -5.16
C LEU A 39 -9.23 3.85 -6.39
N GLY A 40 -9.93 4.33 -7.42
CA GLY A 40 -9.29 4.73 -8.66
C GLY A 40 -9.73 6.10 -9.14
N VAL A 41 -8.86 6.74 -9.91
CA VAL A 41 -9.18 7.98 -10.61
C VAL A 41 -9.14 7.70 -12.11
N ARG A 42 -10.23 8.04 -12.80
CA ARG A 42 -10.35 7.87 -14.25
C ARG A 42 -10.54 9.22 -14.93
N ASN A 43 -10.05 9.31 -16.14
CA ASN A 43 -10.35 10.42 -17.05
C ASN A 43 -10.67 9.82 -18.41
N GLU A 44 -11.85 10.16 -18.94
CA GLU A 44 -12.35 9.64 -20.22
C GLU A 44 -12.30 8.10 -20.31
N GLY A 45 -12.63 7.42 -19.22
CA GLY A 45 -12.64 5.96 -19.13
C GLY A 45 -11.28 5.32 -18.91
N VAL A 46 -10.20 6.09 -18.87
CA VAL A 46 -8.84 5.58 -18.65
C VAL A 46 -8.47 5.71 -17.19
N LEU A 47 -8.00 4.60 -16.58
CA LEU A 47 -7.54 4.59 -15.21
C LEU A 47 -6.18 5.30 -15.12
N LEU A 48 -6.12 6.39 -14.37
CA LEU A 48 -4.91 7.21 -14.19
C LEU A 48 -4.10 6.81 -12.95
N ALA A 49 -4.79 6.42 -11.90
CA ALA A 49 -4.14 6.06 -10.62
C ALA A 49 -5.09 5.21 -9.80
N PHE A 50 -4.54 4.42 -8.88
CA PHE A 50 -5.35 3.67 -7.93
C PHE A 50 -4.66 3.52 -6.58
N LEU A 51 -5.49 3.30 -5.56
CA LEU A 51 -5.09 2.87 -4.22
C LEU A 51 -5.80 1.56 -3.91
N ALA A 52 -5.05 0.57 -3.44
CA ALA A 52 -5.61 -0.65 -2.86
C ALA A 52 -5.50 -0.50 -1.36
N VAL A 53 -6.63 -0.40 -0.67
CA VAL A 53 -6.67 -0.07 0.75
C VAL A 53 -7.40 -1.13 1.57
N TRP A 54 -6.95 -1.30 2.81
CA TRP A 54 -7.63 -2.10 3.83
C TRP A 54 -8.10 -1.17 4.93
N GLU A 55 -9.37 -1.23 5.26
CA GLU A 55 -9.94 -0.40 6.32
C GLU A 55 -10.16 -1.23 7.57
N PHE A 56 -9.35 -0.96 8.60
CA PHE A 56 -9.44 -1.60 9.91
C PHE A 56 -10.07 -0.65 10.92
N ALA A 57 -10.39 -1.14 12.11
CA ALA A 57 -11.08 -0.35 13.12
C ALA A 57 -10.30 0.90 13.56
N GLU A 58 -8.97 0.79 13.65
CA GLU A 58 -8.14 1.86 14.20
C GLU A 58 -7.22 2.53 13.17
N PHE A 59 -7.05 1.94 11.99
CA PHE A 59 -6.19 2.49 10.96
C PHE A 59 -6.61 2.01 9.57
N VAL A 60 -6.08 2.66 8.55
CA VAL A 60 -6.23 2.27 7.15
C VAL A 60 -4.86 1.91 6.60
N PHE A 61 -4.76 0.79 5.89
CA PHE A 61 -3.54 0.35 5.26
C PHE A 61 -3.61 0.51 3.75
N ILE A 62 -2.68 1.25 3.18
CA ILE A 62 -2.50 1.33 1.73
C ILE A 62 -1.55 0.19 1.34
N GLU A 63 -2.11 -0.86 0.73
CA GLU A 63 -1.30 -1.99 0.30
C GLU A 63 -0.58 -1.71 -1.01
N HIS A 64 -1.27 -1.07 -1.96
CA HIS A 64 -0.69 -0.68 -3.23
C HIS A 64 -1.16 0.70 -3.63
N PHE A 65 -0.25 1.46 -4.22
CA PHE A 65 -0.51 2.77 -4.79
C PHE A 65 0.27 2.89 -6.08
N ALA A 66 -0.39 3.20 -7.16
CA ALA A 66 0.28 3.36 -8.44
C ALA A 66 -0.39 4.44 -9.28
N VAL A 67 0.43 5.13 -10.06
CA VAL A 67 0.01 6.15 -11.00
C VAL A 67 0.48 5.71 -12.40
N SER A 68 -0.42 5.75 -13.39
CA SER A 68 -0.06 5.39 -14.74
C SER A 68 1.01 6.33 -15.31
N GLU A 69 1.77 5.87 -16.30
CA GLU A 69 2.80 6.71 -16.93
C GLU A 69 2.24 8.02 -17.47
N LYS A 70 1.03 7.99 -18.03
CA LYS A 70 0.37 9.18 -18.59
C LYS A 70 0.05 10.25 -17.55
N ALA A 71 -0.16 9.84 -16.30
CA ALA A 71 -0.54 10.74 -15.21
C ALA A 71 0.60 11.06 -14.25
N ARG A 72 1.79 10.48 -14.44
CA ARG A 72 2.96 10.79 -13.62
C ARG A 72 3.33 12.26 -13.76
N ASN A 73 3.76 12.87 -12.66
CA ASN A 73 4.10 14.29 -12.56
C ASN A 73 2.90 15.23 -12.68
N SER A 74 1.67 14.72 -12.69
CA SER A 74 0.45 15.53 -12.71
C SER A 74 0.00 16.01 -11.32
N GLY A 75 0.58 15.45 -10.26
CA GLY A 75 0.16 15.74 -8.88
C GLY A 75 -1.04 14.92 -8.40
N ILE A 76 -1.62 14.08 -9.24
CA ILE A 76 -2.82 13.33 -8.91
C ILE A 76 -2.58 12.32 -7.78
N GLY A 77 -1.41 11.67 -7.75
CA GLY A 77 -1.07 10.70 -6.72
C GLY A 77 -1.01 11.32 -5.34
N GLY A 78 -0.33 12.46 -5.22
CA GLY A 78 -0.24 13.20 -3.96
C GLY A 78 -1.59 13.65 -3.44
N LYS A 79 -2.45 14.12 -4.35
CA LYS A 79 -3.82 14.54 -4.00
C LYS A 79 -4.65 13.37 -3.48
N MET A 80 -4.51 12.18 -4.09
CA MET A 80 -5.22 10.99 -3.63
C MET A 80 -4.79 10.60 -2.22
N LEU A 81 -3.49 10.62 -1.93
CA LEU A 81 -2.95 10.30 -0.61
C LEU A 81 -3.43 11.28 0.46
N GLU A 82 -3.36 12.57 0.17
CA GLU A 82 -3.80 13.62 1.10
C GLU A 82 -5.30 13.54 1.36
N GLU A 83 -6.09 13.28 0.32
CA GLU A 83 -7.53 13.14 0.44
C GLU A 83 -7.91 11.92 1.30
N LEU A 84 -7.25 10.79 1.09
CA LEU A 84 -7.48 9.60 1.91
C LEU A 84 -7.17 9.88 3.38
N ALA A 85 -6.02 10.48 3.67
CA ALA A 85 -5.62 10.80 5.04
C ALA A 85 -6.59 11.78 5.70
N ARG A 86 -7.13 12.73 4.94
CA ARG A 86 -8.09 13.71 5.43
C ARG A 86 -9.44 13.09 5.77
N GLN A 87 -9.89 12.11 4.98
CA GLN A 87 -11.20 11.46 5.15
C GLN A 87 -11.25 10.47 6.31
N LYS A 88 -10.11 9.93 6.72
CA LYS A 88 -10.06 8.87 7.72
C LYS A 88 -9.83 9.44 9.13
N ALA A 89 -10.56 8.90 10.10
CA ALA A 89 -10.43 9.32 11.50
C ALA A 89 -9.16 8.80 12.16
N GLY A 90 -8.67 7.63 11.74
CA GLY A 90 -7.46 7.01 12.26
C GLY A 90 -6.24 7.29 11.39
N LYS A 91 -5.12 6.70 11.76
CA LYS A 91 -3.89 6.85 10.97
C LYS A 91 -3.97 6.04 9.69
N VAL A 92 -3.30 6.53 8.66
CA VAL A 92 -3.11 5.81 7.40
C VAL A 92 -1.67 5.33 7.36
N VAL A 93 -1.46 4.04 7.08
CA VAL A 93 -0.13 3.44 7.05
C VAL A 93 0.14 2.81 5.69
N LEU A 94 1.41 2.74 5.34
CA LEU A 94 1.87 2.05 4.13
C LEU A 94 3.28 1.49 4.36
N GLU A 95 3.67 0.59 3.48
CA GLU A 95 4.98 -0.06 3.53
C GLU A 95 5.89 0.56 2.47
N VAL A 96 7.15 0.81 2.82
CA VAL A 96 8.16 1.31 1.90
C VAL A 96 9.42 0.48 1.96
N GLU A 97 10.15 0.43 0.85
CA GLU A 97 11.46 -0.18 0.81
C GLU A 97 12.47 0.62 1.63
N LEU A 98 13.50 -0.05 2.14
CA LEU A 98 14.60 0.61 2.84
C LEU A 98 15.30 1.61 1.91
N PRO A 99 15.79 2.75 2.44
CA PRO A 99 16.40 3.80 1.60
C PRO A 99 17.83 3.45 1.16
N GLU A 100 17.96 2.36 0.41
CA GLU A 100 19.26 1.81 -0.02
C GLU A 100 19.83 2.46 -1.28
N ASP A 101 18.98 3.09 -2.09
CA ASP A 101 19.39 3.77 -3.30
C ASP A 101 18.60 5.06 -3.51
N SER A 102 18.96 5.83 -4.54
CA SER A 102 18.34 7.14 -4.80
C SER A 102 16.86 7.04 -5.15
N LEU A 103 16.43 5.97 -5.82
CA LEU A 103 15.02 5.77 -6.18
C LEU A 103 14.16 5.50 -4.94
N LYS A 104 14.65 4.62 -4.05
CA LYS A 104 13.94 4.27 -2.80
C LYS A 104 13.87 5.48 -1.86
N LYS A 105 14.95 6.25 -1.75
CA LYS A 105 14.95 7.52 -1.00
C LYS A 105 13.95 8.52 -1.57
N ARG A 106 13.82 8.59 -2.88
CA ARG A 106 12.90 9.49 -3.56
C ARG A 106 11.45 9.13 -3.29
N ARG A 107 11.13 7.83 -3.25
CA ARG A 107 9.79 7.34 -2.89
C ARG A 107 9.42 7.73 -1.46
N ILE A 108 10.32 7.52 -0.52
CA ILE A 108 10.13 7.96 0.88
C ILE A 108 9.90 9.47 0.94
N GLY A 109 10.74 10.24 0.25
CA GLY A 109 10.59 11.70 0.17
C GLY A 109 9.26 12.15 -0.40
N PHE A 110 8.76 11.43 -1.40
CA PHE A 110 7.43 11.70 -1.96
C PHE A 110 6.34 11.56 -0.88
N TYR A 111 6.35 10.47 -0.13
CA TYR A 111 5.37 10.27 0.94
C TYR A 111 5.52 11.30 2.07
N GLU A 112 6.76 11.65 2.42
CA GLU A 112 7.02 12.68 3.44
C GLU A 112 6.44 14.04 3.02
N ARG A 113 6.55 14.41 1.75
CA ARG A 113 5.95 15.66 1.23
C ARG A 113 4.43 15.67 1.30
N HIS A 114 3.81 14.49 1.40
CA HIS A 114 2.35 14.36 1.49
C HIS A 114 1.85 13.97 2.88
N GLY A 115 2.68 14.27 3.91
CA GLY A 115 2.25 14.19 5.31
C GLY A 115 2.55 12.87 6.01
N PHE A 116 3.33 11.98 5.39
CA PHE A 116 3.70 10.73 6.02
C PHE A 116 5.05 10.84 6.74
N THR A 117 5.18 10.09 7.83
CA THR A 117 6.41 9.99 8.62
C THR A 117 6.98 8.59 8.49
N PHE A 118 8.29 8.51 8.30
CA PHE A 118 9.02 7.24 8.25
C PHE A 118 9.24 6.75 9.69
N ASN A 119 8.77 5.53 9.99
CA ASN A 119 8.98 4.90 11.29
C ASN A 119 10.13 3.90 11.18
N GLU A 120 11.10 3.98 12.08
CA GLU A 120 12.33 3.18 12.01
C GLU A 120 12.22 1.79 12.63
N TYR A 121 11.05 1.38 13.10
CA TYR A 121 10.87 0.04 13.68
C TYR A 121 11.16 -1.04 12.63
N PRO A 122 11.97 -2.05 12.97
CA PRO A 122 12.23 -3.16 12.04
C PRO A 122 10.92 -3.85 11.64
N TYR A 123 10.75 -4.06 10.34
CA TYR A 123 9.53 -4.64 9.80
C TYR A 123 9.87 -5.50 8.58
N ILE A 124 9.21 -6.64 8.46
CA ILE A 124 9.34 -7.55 7.32
C ILE A 124 7.96 -7.82 6.75
N GLN A 125 7.78 -7.61 5.45
CA GLN A 125 6.59 -8.05 4.74
C GLN A 125 6.67 -9.57 4.58
N PRO A 126 5.68 -10.34 5.09
CA PRO A 126 5.64 -11.78 4.88
C PRO A 126 5.46 -12.15 3.41
N PRO A 127 5.81 -13.37 3.01
CA PRO A 127 5.57 -13.82 1.64
C PRO A 127 4.10 -13.69 1.23
N MET A 128 3.86 -13.19 0.02
CA MET A 128 2.49 -12.99 -0.50
C MET A 128 1.94 -14.22 -1.24
N GLY A 129 2.56 -15.36 -1.07
CA GLY A 129 2.18 -16.64 -1.69
C GLY A 129 3.31 -17.64 -1.57
N GLU A 130 3.04 -18.90 -1.97
CA GLU A 130 4.00 -20.00 -1.81
C GLU A 130 5.34 -19.76 -2.51
N ASP A 131 5.32 -19.05 -3.66
CA ASP A 131 6.52 -18.76 -4.44
C ASP A 131 7.00 -17.31 -4.28
N ARG A 132 6.54 -16.62 -3.22
CA ARG A 132 6.97 -15.26 -2.88
C ARG A 132 7.92 -15.31 -1.70
N HIS A 133 8.72 -14.25 -1.54
CA HIS A 133 9.74 -14.15 -0.48
C HIS A 133 9.39 -13.05 0.49
N GLU A 134 9.93 -13.15 1.72
CA GLU A 134 9.87 -12.04 2.68
C GLU A 134 10.72 -10.87 2.19
N ILE A 135 10.26 -9.66 2.50
CA ILE A 135 10.93 -8.42 2.10
C ILE A 135 11.11 -7.54 3.33
N PRO A 136 12.34 -7.09 3.65
CA PRO A 136 12.53 -6.09 4.69
C PRO A 136 12.01 -4.74 4.21
N LEU A 137 11.08 -4.17 4.96
CA LEU A 137 10.44 -2.89 4.65
C LEU A 137 10.42 -2.00 5.90
N ARG A 138 9.81 -0.83 5.76
CA ARG A 138 9.47 0.06 6.89
C ARG A 138 8.05 0.55 6.73
N ILE A 139 7.43 0.92 7.84
CA ILE A 139 6.07 1.48 7.83
C ILE A 139 6.17 3.00 7.88
N MET A 140 5.47 3.67 6.97
CA MET A 140 5.23 5.11 7.05
C MET A 140 3.79 5.34 7.50
N SER A 141 3.55 6.43 8.20
CA SER A 141 2.23 6.74 8.76
C SER A 141 1.89 8.22 8.66
N ALA A 142 0.61 8.50 8.50
CA ALA A 142 0.06 9.86 8.48
C ALA A 142 -1.17 9.93 9.39
N PRO A 143 -1.45 11.06 10.03
CA PRO A 143 -0.70 12.32 9.98
C PRO A 143 0.52 12.36 10.91
N GLU A 144 0.66 11.39 11.80
CA GLU A 144 1.70 11.37 12.84
C GLU A 144 2.48 10.05 12.82
N PRO A 145 3.68 10.02 13.43
CA PRO A 145 4.40 8.76 13.57
C PRO A 145 3.65 7.80 14.48
N LEU A 146 3.97 6.51 14.36
CA LEU A 146 3.42 5.47 15.23
C LEU A 146 4.23 5.39 16.51
N SER A 147 3.55 5.22 17.65
CA SER A 147 4.22 4.77 18.87
C SER A 147 4.59 3.30 18.70
N GLU A 148 5.45 2.79 19.58
CA GLU A 148 5.83 1.38 19.54
C GLU A 148 4.61 0.46 19.70
N ASP A 149 3.69 0.78 20.61
CA ASP A 149 2.47 0.00 20.81
C ASP A 149 1.56 0.04 19.58
N GLU A 150 1.42 1.21 18.97
CA GLU A 150 0.66 1.35 17.73
C GLU A 150 1.29 0.53 16.60
N PHE A 151 2.62 0.57 16.49
CA PHE A 151 3.34 -0.22 15.49
C PHE A 151 3.10 -1.71 15.68
N GLN A 152 3.18 -2.22 16.92
CA GLN A 152 2.93 -3.63 17.20
C GLN A 152 1.49 -4.03 16.83
N SER A 153 0.52 -3.19 17.12
CA SER A 153 -0.88 -3.44 16.76
C SER A 153 -1.07 -3.46 15.24
N VAL A 154 -0.46 -2.51 14.53
CA VAL A 154 -0.51 -2.45 13.07
C VAL A 154 0.12 -3.71 12.46
N ARG A 155 1.32 -4.06 12.91
CA ARG A 155 2.04 -5.24 12.42
C ARG A 155 1.22 -6.51 12.60
N THR A 156 0.66 -6.72 13.79
CA THR A 156 -0.17 -7.89 14.09
C THR A 156 -1.37 -7.97 13.14
N GLU A 157 -2.08 -6.86 12.98
CA GLU A 157 -3.25 -6.82 12.10
C GLU A 157 -2.88 -7.09 10.64
N LEU A 158 -1.79 -6.50 10.15
CA LEU A 158 -1.33 -6.74 8.78
C LEU A 158 -0.96 -8.21 8.57
N TYR A 159 -0.23 -8.79 9.51
CA TYR A 159 0.19 -10.19 9.41
C TYR A 159 -1.00 -11.14 9.41
N GLU A 160 -1.97 -10.91 10.29
CA GLU A 160 -3.14 -11.79 10.42
C GLU A 160 -4.14 -11.59 9.28
N SER A 161 -4.48 -10.34 8.99
CA SER A 161 -5.60 -10.03 8.09
C SER A 161 -5.21 -9.87 6.63
N VAL A 162 -4.02 -9.33 6.35
CA VAL A 162 -3.57 -9.08 4.98
C VAL A 162 -2.74 -10.24 4.45
N TYR A 163 -1.77 -10.68 5.22
CA TYR A 163 -0.81 -11.69 4.76
C TYR A 163 -1.13 -13.10 5.22
N HIS A 164 -2.06 -13.28 6.15
CA HIS A 164 -2.42 -14.57 6.75
C HIS A 164 -1.20 -15.31 7.25
N TYR A 165 -0.31 -14.58 7.91
CA TYR A 165 0.97 -15.05 8.37
C TYR A 165 0.98 -15.18 9.88
N VAL A 166 1.40 -16.36 10.38
CA VAL A 166 1.58 -16.60 11.81
C VAL A 166 3.08 -16.57 12.09
N CYS A 167 3.52 -15.62 12.93
CA CYS A 167 4.90 -15.64 13.43
C CYS A 167 5.10 -16.87 14.31
N GLU A 168 5.95 -17.77 13.89
CA GLU A 168 6.44 -18.82 14.77
C GLU A 168 7.44 -18.16 15.74
N GLU A 169 7.11 -18.21 17.01
CA GLU A 169 8.02 -17.76 18.06
C GLU A 169 9.12 -18.79 18.30
#